data_e5b8627141ee80fad798d84122c3a874
#
_entry.id   e5b8627141ee80fad798d84122c3a874
#
_cell.length_a   1.000
_cell.length_b   1.000
_cell.length_c   1.000
_cell.angle_alpha   90.00
_cell.angle_beta   90.00
_cell.angle_gamma   90.00
#
_symmetry.space_group_name_H-M   'P 1'
#
loop_
_entity.id
_entity.type
_entity.pdbx_description
1 polymer ?
#
loop_
_entity_poly.entity_id
_entity_poly.type
_entity_poly.pdbx_seq_one_letter_code
_entity_poly.pdbx_strand_id
1 'polypeptide(L)'
;KGLQQVQSEKDKFFIIKELVSNSFDEKIEECNLTIGGRYINCKDDSKDGFRDLKDSYTMFAPSYKKGIVEKRGRFNVGEKFALAMFDNAKIRSTTGTIIFEKDGTRKKTSTKTDKGTEFYGCLYLKLAEVDSLTSKSKTIIPPKGVRFFVNTHEISRPDVYKSFTENLPTVVSDDEGNLVRSSR
;
A
#
# COMPACT_ATOMS: atom_id res chain seq x y z
N LYS A 1 -8.78 0.04 -20.33
CA LYS A 1 -9.11 -1.37 -20.70
C LYS A 1 -7.88 -2.31 -20.58
N GLY A 2 -6.66 -1.93 -21.03
CA GLY A 2 -5.48 -2.80 -20.97
C GLY A 2 -5.02 -3.18 -19.56
N LEU A 3 -5.06 -2.25 -18.60
CA LEU A 3 -4.69 -2.50 -17.21
C LEU A 3 -5.66 -3.47 -16.52
N GLN A 4 -6.94 -3.40 -16.80
CA GLN A 4 -7.95 -4.31 -16.23
C GLN A 4 -7.78 -5.76 -16.71
N GLN A 5 -7.34 -5.98 -17.95
CA GLN A 5 -7.09 -7.34 -18.48
C GLN A 5 -5.88 -8.01 -17.82
N VAL A 6 -4.80 -7.27 -17.59
CA VAL A 6 -3.62 -7.79 -16.88
C VAL A 6 -3.92 -8.11 -15.41
N GLN A 7 -4.97 -7.53 -14.83
CA GLN A 7 -5.34 -7.64 -13.43
C GLN A 7 -6.37 -8.73 -13.13
N SER A 8 -7.14 -9.17 -14.13
CA SER A 8 -8.13 -10.25 -13.93
C SER A 8 -7.50 -11.57 -13.47
N GLU A 9 -6.20 -11.76 -13.70
CA GLU A 9 -5.44 -12.94 -13.30
C GLU A 9 -4.68 -12.76 -11.97
N LYS A 10 -4.61 -11.54 -11.41
CA LYS A 10 -3.90 -11.31 -10.14
C LYS A 10 -4.81 -11.53 -8.95
N ASP A 11 -4.29 -12.24 -7.96
CA ASP A 11 -4.93 -12.38 -6.65
C ASP A 11 -5.24 -10.99 -6.05
N LYS A 12 -6.49 -10.74 -5.68
CA LYS A 12 -6.93 -9.49 -5.02
C LYS A 12 -6.13 -9.18 -3.74
N PHE A 13 -5.47 -10.15 -3.16
CA PHE A 13 -4.54 -9.94 -2.05
C PHE A 13 -3.36 -9.01 -2.40
N PHE A 14 -3.01 -8.89 -3.70
CA PHE A 14 -2.04 -7.91 -4.16
C PHE A 14 -2.44 -6.48 -3.76
N ILE A 15 -3.73 -6.12 -3.88
CA ILE A 15 -4.25 -4.80 -3.48
C ILE A 15 -3.91 -4.52 -2.01
N ILE A 16 -4.21 -5.49 -1.15
CA ILE A 16 -4.00 -5.37 0.29
C ILE A 16 -2.51 -5.20 0.60
N LYS A 17 -1.66 -6.01 -0.04
CA LYS A 17 -0.20 -5.90 0.14
C LYS A 17 0.32 -4.53 -0.24
N GLU A 18 -0.15 -3.95 -1.35
CA GLU A 18 0.25 -2.62 -1.79
C GLU A 18 -0.21 -1.53 -0.82
N LEU A 19 -1.48 -1.56 -0.39
CA LEU A 19 -2.02 -0.58 0.55
C LEU A 19 -1.27 -0.61 1.90
N VAL A 20 -1.14 -1.81 2.48
CA VAL A 20 -0.47 -1.99 3.77
C VAL A 20 1.03 -1.68 3.69
N SER A 21 1.70 -2.08 2.60
CA SER A 21 3.12 -1.77 2.40
C SER A 21 3.37 -0.27 2.28
N ASN A 22 2.47 0.46 1.61
CA ASN A 22 2.59 1.91 1.50
C ASN A 22 2.44 2.58 2.88
N SER A 23 1.51 2.12 3.72
CA SER A 23 1.39 2.60 5.09
C SER A 23 2.64 2.25 5.91
N PHE A 24 3.16 1.03 5.81
CA PHE A 24 4.37 0.59 6.54
C PHE A 24 5.66 1.29 6.09
N ASP A 25 5.67 1.85 4.89
CA ASP A 25 6.80 2.66 4.40
C ASP A 25 6.84 4.06 5.02
N GLU A 26 5.79 4.49 5.68
CA GLU A 26 5.75 5.76 6.40
C GLU A 26 6.12 5.58 7.88
N LYS A 27 6.41 6.70 8.57
CA LYS A 27 6.64 6.67 10.02
C LYS A 27 5.30 6.63 10.74
N ILE A 28 4.86 5.44 11.09
CA ILE A 28 3.57 5.18 11.72
C ILE A 28 3.73 4.39 13.02
N GLU A 29 2.75 4.52 13.90
CA GLU A 29 2.60 3.70 15.10
C GLU A 29 1.45 2.69 14.94
N GLU A 30 0.48 3.01 14.07
CA GLU A 30 -0.70 2.18 13.89
C GLU A 30 -1.17 2.14 12.42
N CYS A 31 -1.56 0.94 11.97
CA CYS A 31 -2.22 0.72 10.68
C CYS A 31 -3.44 -0.17 10.87
N ASN A 32 -4.58 0.27 10.34
CA ASN A 32 -5.87 -0.43 10.41
C ASN A 32 -6.33 -0.82 9.01
N LEU A 33 -6.51 -2.11 8.78
CA LEU A 33 -7.07 -2.68 7.56
C LEU A 33 -8.46 -3.24 7.84
N THR A 34 -9.46 -2.79 7.10
CA THR A 34 -10.81 -3.35 7.15
C THR A 34 -11.21 -3.91 5.79
N ILE A 35 -11.68 -5.14 5.76
CA ILE A 35 -12.13 -5.85 4.56
C ILE A 35 -13.60 -6.21 4.75
N GLY A 36 -14.47 -5.61 3.95
CA GLY A 36 -15.90 -5.89 3.93
C GLY A 36 -16.35 -6.40 2.56
N GLY A 37 -17.57 -6.91 2.44
CA GLY A 37 -18.10 -7.45 1.18
C GLY A 37 -18.24 -6.42 0.04
N ARG A 38 -18.16 -5.13 0.36
CA ARG A 38 -18.30 -4.04 -0.63
C ARG A 38 -17.20 -3.00 -0.57
N TYR A 39 -16.21 -3.14 0.31
CA TYR A 39 -15.14 -2.16 0.45
C TYR A 39 -13.87 -2.76 1.09
N ILE A 40 -12.76 -2.11 0.80
CA ILE A 40 -11.52 -2.25 1.54
C ILE A 40 -11.15 -0.85 2.06
N ASN A 41 -10.84 -0.75 3.35
CA ASN A 41 -10.34 0.46 3.98
C ASN A 41 -8.97 0.18 4.60
N CYS A 42 -8.00 1.06 4.35
CA CYS A 42 -6.69 1.01 4.98
C CYS A 42 -6.38 2.41 5.53
N LYS A 43 -6.12 2.51 6.81
CA LYS A 43 -5.85 3.76 7.50
C LYS A 43 -4.58 3.65 8.32
N ASP A 44 -3.71 4.63 8.20
CA ASP A 44 -2.53 4.80 9.03
C ASP A 44 -2.59 6.11 9.83
N ASP A 45 -1.62 6.31 10.71
CA ASP A 45 -1.51 7.48 11.56
C ASP A 45 -0.22 8.28 11.31
N SER A 46 0.36 8.19 10.12
CA SER A 46 1.55 8.94 9.74
C SER A 46 1.36 10.44 9.98
N LYS A 47 2.37 11.09 10.58
CA LYS A 47 2.27 12.50 10.98
C LYS A 47 1.94 13.42 9.79
N ASP A 48 2.59 13.19 8.67
CA ASP A 48 2.50 14.08 7.50
C ASP A 48 1.43 13.65 6.49
N GLY A 49 0.94 12.38 6.59
CA GLY A 49 0.06 11.80 5.59
C GLY A 49 0.68 11.80 4.19
N PHE A 50 -0.15 11.93 3.17
CA PHE A 50 0.30 12.05 1.78
C PHE A 50 0.86 13.44 1.52
N ARG A 51 2.14 13.57 1.17
CA ARG A 51 2.81 14.86 0.97
C ARG A 51 2.26 15.62 -0.24
N ASP A 52 2.08 14.94 -1.38
CA ASP A 52 1.41 15.47 -2.54
C ASP A 52 0.36 14.45 -3.04
N LEU A 53 -0.89 14.87 -3.03
CA LEU A 53 -1.99 14.05 -3.56
C LEU A 53 -1.85 13.72 -5.05
N LYS A 54 -1.01 14.45 -5.81
CA LYS A 54 -0.70 14.12 -7.20
C LYS A 54 0.03 12.79 -7.33
N ASP A 55 0.84 12.42 -6.36
CA ASP A 55 1.58 11.16 -6.36
C ASP A 55 0.66 9.95 -6.38
N SER A 56 -0.56 10.08 -5.83
CA SER A 56 -1.56 9.02 -5.83
C SER A 56 -2.07 8.62 -7.22
N TYR A 57 -1.85 9.45 -8.26
CA TYR A 57 -2.32 9.17 -9.63
C TYR A 57 -1.28 9.39 -10.73
N THR A 58 -0.10 9.89 -10.42
CA THR A 58 0.96 10.08 -11.40
C THR A 58 1.77 8.80 -11.55
N MET A 59 1.60 8.10 -12.68
CA MET A 59 2.39 6.91 -13.00
C MET A 59 3.85 7.30 -13.27
N PHE A 60 4.77 6.50 -12.76
CA PHE A 60 6.22 6.71 -12.92
C PHE A 60 6.74 8.08 -12.41
N ALA A 61 5.98 8.74 -11.53
CA ALA A 61 6.49 9.91 -10.83
C ALA A 61 7.79 9.56 -10.09
N PRO A 62 8.76 10.48 -10.03
CA PRO A 62 9.95 10.28 -9.22
C PRO A 62 9.54 10.00 -7.78
N SER A 63 9.79 8.78 -7.30
CA SER A 63 9.47 8.42 -5.92
C SER A 63 10.60 8.92 -5.02
N TYR A 64 10.27 9.67 -3.98
CA TYR A 64 11.23 10.04 -2.93
C TYR A 64 11.77 8.79 -2.19
N LYS A 65 11.13 7.64 -2.37
CA LYS A 65 11.56 6.34 -1.83
C LYS A 65 12.71 5.72 -2.65
N LYS A 66 13.00 6.24 -3.84
CA LYS A 66 14.10 5.77 -4.70
C LYS A 66 15.43 6.02 -4.00
N GLY A 67 16.24 4.97 -3.86
CA GLY A 67 17.52 5.04 -3.15
C GLY A 67 17.44 4.77 -1.62
N ILE A 68 16.25 4.69 -1.01
CA ILE A 68 16.09 4.30 0.38
C ILE A 68 15.90 2.79 0.45
N VAL A 69 16.92 2.07 0.93
CA VAL A 69 16.98 0.59 0.92
C VAL A 69 15.85 -0.06 1.72
N GLU A 70 15.38 0.61 2.77
CA GLU A 70 14.36 0.10 3.70
C GLU A 70 12.93 0.25 3.16
N LYS A 71 12.70 1.08 2.13
CA LYS A 71 11.37 1.32 1.56
C LYS A 71 11.07 0.38 0.40
N ARG A 72 9.84 -0.15 0.41
CA ARG A 72 9.41 -1.22 -0.51
C ARG A 72 8.88 -0.70 -1.86
N GLY A 73 8.23 0.46 -1.86
CA GLY A 73 7.58 1.04 -3.06
C GLY A 73 8.51 1.93 -3.88
N ARG A 74 9.23 1.37 -4.86
CA ARG A 74 10.23 2.12 -5.66
C ARG A 74 9.68 2.80 -6.92
N PHE A 75 8.59 2.28 -7.49
CA PHE A 75 8.14 2.67 -8.83
C PHE A 75 6.78 3.36 -8.87
N ASN A 76 6.11 3.55 -7.76
CA ASN A 76 4.77 4.16 -7.69
C ASN A 76 3.73 3.53 -8.66
N VAL A 77 3.91 2.27 -9.03
CA VAL A 77 3.06 1.58 -10.01
C VAL A 77 2.02 0.70 -9.34
N GLY A 78 2.40 0.03 -8.24
CA GLY A 78 1.54 -0.93 -7.55
C GLY A 78 0.24 -0.31 -7.04
N GLU A 79 0.30 0.88 -6.45
CA GLU A 79 -0.86 1.63 -5.99
C GLU A 79 -1.83 1.97 -7.13
N LYS A 80 -1.33 2.34 -8.31
CA LYS A 80 -2.16 2.67 -9.49
C LYS A 80 -2.84 1.44 -10.06
N PHE A 81 -2.16 0.30 -10.02
CA PHE A 81 -2.78 -0.99 -10.34
C PHE A 81 -3.86 -1.37 -9.32
N ALA A 82 -3.59 -1.15 -8.04
CA ALA A 82 -4.58 -1.37 -6.99
C ALA A 82 -5.83 -0.50 -7.21
N LEU A 83 -5.65 0.80 -7.48
CA LEU A 83 -6.76 1.73 -7.76
C LEU A 83 -7.66 1.27 -8.91
N ALA A 84 -7.10 0.71 -9.98
CA ALA A 84 -7.87 0.25 -11.13
C ALA A 84 -8.77 -0.98 -10.85
N MET A 85 -8.59 -1.64 -9.71
CA MET A 85 -9.44 -2.77 -9.29
C MET A 85 -10.74 -2.33 -8.60
N PHE A 86 -10.86 -1.07 -8.22
CA PHE A 86 -12.03 -0.54 -7.53
C PHE A 86 -13.03 0.10 -8.49
N ASP A 87 -14.33 -0.02 -8.16
CA ASP A 87 -15.39 0.73 -8.84
C ASP A 87 -15.25 2.24 -8.59
N ASN A 88 -14.92 2.61 -7.36
CA ASN A 88 -14.47 3.95 -6.98
C ASN A 88 -13.54 3.83 -5.78
N ALA A 89 -12.70 4.84 -5.59
CA ALA A 89 -11.80 4.90 -4.45
C ALA A 89 -11.62 6.34 -3.96
N LYS A 90 -11.27 6.49 -2.70
CA LYS A 90 -10.99 7.77 -2.06
C LYS A 90 -9.72 7.65 -1.24
N ILE A 91 -8.81 8.61 -1.42
CA ILE A 91 -7.64 8.81 -0.56
C ILE A 91 -7.85 10.13 0.17
N ARG A 92 -7.92 10.08 1.49
CA ARG A 92 -7.97 11.23 2.38
C ARG A 92 -6.67 11.33 3.16
N SER A 93 -6.09 12.51 3.21
CA SER A 93 -4.82 12.77 3.87
C SER A 93 -4.82 14.14 4.55
N THR A 94 -3.76 14.49 5.21
CA THR A 94 -3.55 15.81 5.85
C THR A 94 -3.52 16.95 4.84
N THR A 95 -3.26 16.68 3.57
CA THR A 95 -3.18 17.68 2.48
C THR A 95 -4.49 17.84 1.71
N GLY A 96 -5.48 16.97 1.92
CA GLY A 96 -6.78 16.98 1.24
C GLY A 96 -7.29 15.60 0.91
N THR A 97 -8.31 15.55 0.07
CA THR A 97 -8.93 14.29 -0.40
C THR A 97 -8.95 14.26 -1.92
N ILE A 98 -8.64 13.09 -2.49
CA ILE A 98 -8.88 12.79 -3.89
C ILE A 98 -9.85 11.62 -4.02
N ILE A 99 -10.80 11.74 -4.92
CA ILE A 99 -11.81 10.73 -5.24
C ILE A 99 -11.56 10.26 -6.67
N PHE A 100 -11.52 8.95 -6.86
CA PHE A 100 -11.36 8.28 -8.15
C PHE A 100 -12.69 7.62 -8.51
N GLU A 101 -13.23 7.97 -9.64
CA GLU A 101 -14.47 7.41 -10.15
C GLU A 101 -14.19 6.29 -11.16
N LYS A 102 -15.16 5.42 -11.39
CA LYS A 102 -15.04 4.28 -12.30
C LYS A 102 -14.73 4.67 -13.75
N ASP A 103 -15.18 5.83 -14.17
CA ASP A 103 -14.93 6.39 -15.51
C ASP A 103 -13.52 6.96 -15.68
N GLY A 104 -12.70 6.93 -14.61
CA GLY A 104 -11.32 7.47 -14.58
C GLY A 104 -11.26 8.95 -14.22
N THR A 105 -12.40 9.60 -13.98
CA THR A 105 -12.42 10.99 -13.50
C THR A 105 -11.95 11.09 -12.07
N ARG A 106 -11.43 12.25 -11.71
CA ARG A 106 -10.87 12.53 -10.38
C ARG A 106 -11.38 13.86 -9.86
N LYS A 107 -11.78 13.86 -8.59
CA LYS A 107 -12.23 15.06 -7.89
C LYS A 107 -11.34 15.30 -6.68
N LYS A 108 -10.90 16.54 -6.49
CA LYS A 108 -10.19 16.96 -5.29
C LYS A 108 -11.13 17.75 -4.38
N THR A 109 -11.01 17.53 -3.07
CA THR A 109 -11.71 18.31 -2.06
C THR A 109 -10.73 18.75 -0.97
N SER A 110 -11.11 19.77 -0.22
CA SER A 110 -10.33 20.29 0.91
C SER A 110 -10.49 19.49 2.20
N THR A 111 -11.37 18.49 2.23
CA THR A 111 -11.56 17.63 3.40
C THR A 111 -10.27 16.90 3.73
N LYS A 112 -9.83 16.96 4.98
CA LYS A 112 -8.54 16.43 5.45
C LYS A 112 -8.72 15.47 6.60
N THR A 113 -7.68 14.70 6.89
CA THR A 113 -7.46 14.04 8.17
C THR A 113 -6.62 14.94 9.06
N ASP A 114 -6.73 14.80 10.38
CA ASP A 114 -5.84 15.49 11.33
C ASP A 114 -4.42 14.89 11.28
N LYS A 115 -4.34 13.57 11.07
CA LYS A 115 -3.11 12.81 10.86
C LYS A 115 -3.37 11.62 9.95
N GLY A 116 -2.33 11.11 9.33
CA GLY A 116 -2.35 9.87 8.56
C GLY A 116 -3.02 9.98 7.20
N THR A 117 -3.08 8.82 6.58
CA THR A 117 -3.77 8.61 5.31
C THR A 117 -4.84 7.55 5.47
N GLU A 118 -5.99 7.80 4.88
CA GLU A 118 -7.08 6.84 4.79
C GLU A 118 -7.36 6.55 3.31
N PHE A 119 -7.15 5.31 2.91
CA PHE A 119 -7.64 4.76 1.66
C PHE A 119 -8.98 4.07 1.88
N TYR A 120 -9.97 4.38 1.06
CA TYR A 120 -11.27 3.70 1.03
C TYR A 120 -11.61 3.36 -0.41
N GLY A 121 -11.74 2.09 -0.74
CA GLY A 121 -12.07 1.63 -2.08
C GLY A 121 -13.30 0.72 -2.09
N CYS A 122 -14.22 0.97 -3.03
CA CYS A 122 -15.41 0.16 -3.23
C CYS A 122 -15.16 -0.90 -4.30
N LEU A 123 -15.42 -2.15 -3.95
CA LEU A 123 -15.44 -3.29 -4.87
C LEU A 123 -16.34 -4.37 -4.29
N TYR A 124 -16.90 -5.19 -5.17
CA TYR A 124 -17.70 -6.34 -4.72
C TYR A 124 -16.79 -7.54 -4.41
N LEU A 125 -16.94 -8.08 -3.21
CA LEU A 125 -16.28 -9.31 -2.75
C LEU A 125 -17.33 -10.32 -2.29
N LYS A 126 -17.23 -11.55 -2.76
CA LYS A 126 -18.01 -12.66 -2.23
C LYS A 126 -17.55 -12.98 -0.80
N LEU A 127 -18.41 -13.57 0.02
CA LEU A 127 -18.07 -13.91 1.41
C LEU A 127 -16.78 -14.74 1.49
N ALA A 128 -16.65 -15.77 0.67
CA ALA A 128 -15.43 -16.59 0.62
C ALA A 128 -14.16 -15.80 0.26
N GLU A 129 -14.29 -14.73 -0.56
CA GLU A 129 -13.16 -13.84 -0.87
C GLU A 129 -12.81 -12.95 0.33
N VAL A 130 -13.81 -12.43 1.04
CA VAL A 130 -13.59 -11.66 2.29
C VAL A 130 -12.86 -12.52 3.31
N ASP A 131 -13.30 -13.77 3.53
CA ASP A 131 -12.68 -14.70 4.47
C ASP A 131 -11.23 -15.04 4.06
N SER A 132 -11.02 -15.34 2.77
CA SER A 132 -9.69 -15.63 2.23
C SER A 132 -8.75 -14.44 2.36
N LEU A 133 -9.20 -13.24 1.95
CA LEU A 133 -8.39 -12.03 2.04
C LEU A 133 -8.08 -11.66 3.49
N THR A 134 -9.05 -11.79 4.40
CA THR A 134 -8.87 -11.55 5.83
C THR A 134 -7.83 -12.52 6.41
N SER A 135 -7.94 -13.81 6.08
CA SER A 135 -7.00 -14.84 6.56
C SER A 135 -5.58 -14.59 6.03
N LYS A 136 -5.44 -14.29 4.74
CA LYS A 136 -4.15 -13.93 4.14
C LYS A 136 -3.57 -12.65 4.75
N SER A 137 -4.41 -11.64 5.04
CA SER A 137 -3.96 -10.38 5.64
C SER A 137 -3.38 -10.56 7.03
N LYS A 138 -3.87 -11.52 7.80
CA LYS A 138 -3.32 -11.87 9.12
C LYS A 138 -1.90 -12.47 9.07
N THR A 139 -1.42 -12.88 7.90
CA THR A 139 -0.04 -13.35 7.71
C THR A 139 0.96 -12.22 7.41
N ILE A 140 0.49 -10.99 7.23
CA ILE A 140 1.35 -9.83 7.01
C ILE A 140 2.04 -9.48 8.34
N ILE A 141 3.37 -9.51 8.34
CA ILE A 141 4.18 -9.18 9.52
C ILE A 141 4.37 -7.67 9.58
N PRO A 142 3.88 -6.97 10.63
CA PRO A 142 4.09 -5.55 10.78
C PRO A 142 5.56 -5.22 11.07
N PRO A 143 6.04 -4.01 10.75
CA PRO A 143 7.34 -3.52 11.19
C PRO A 143 7.45 -3.51 12.73
N LYS A 144 8.68 -3.51 13.24
CA LYS A 144 8.92 -3.41 14.69
C LYS A 144 8.36 -2.09 15.23
N GLY A 145 7.55 -2.17 16.28
CA GLY A 145 6.94 -1.01 16.93
C GLY A 145 5.64 -0.52 16.28
N VAL A 146 5.20 -1.13 15.18
CA VAL A 146 3.93 -0.79 14.50
C VAL A 146 2.84 -1.76 14.95
N ARG A 147 1.72 -1.24 15.43
CA ARG A 147 0.50 -2.00 15.70
C ARG A 147 -0.28 -2.14 14.38
N PHE A 148 -0.60 -3.37 14.02
CA PHE A 148 -1.37 -3.65 12.79
C PHE A 148 -2.65 -4.38 13.11
N PHE A 149 -3.77 -3.90 12.60
CA PHE A 149 -5.08 -4.48 12.81
C PHE A 149 -5.70 -4.94 11.49
N VAL A 150 -6.32 -6.12 11.51
CA VAL A 150 -7.14 -6.65 10.41
C VAL A 150 -8.54 -6.93 10.94
N ASN A 151 -9.55 -6.20 10.47
CA ASN A 151 -10.92 -6.27 10.96
C ASN A 151 -10.98 -6.22 12.50
N THR A 152 -10.34 -5.20 13.09
CA THR A 152 -10.25 -4.99 14.57
C THR A 152 -9.38 -5.98 15.34
N HIS A 153 -8.87 -7.02 14.71
CA HIS A 153 -8.00 -8.01 15.33
C HIS A 153 -6.53 -7.57 15.19
N GLU A 154 -5.84 -7.39 16.29
CA GLU A 154 -4.41 -7.02 16.29
C GLU A 154 -3.54 -8.19 15.83
N ILE A 155 -2.65 -7.91 14.89
CA ILE A 155 -1.71 -8.89 14.35
C ILE A 155 -0.38 -8.74 15.09
N SER A 156 -0.07 -9.70 15.91
CA SER A 156 1.19 -9.73 16.64
C SER A 156 2.36 -9.98 15.68
N ARG A 157 3.43 -9.21 15.84
CA ARG A 157 4.70 -9.54 15.21
C ARG A 157 5.27 -10.79 15.90
N PRO A 158 5.60 -11.86 15.17
CA PRO A 158 6.22 -13.03 15.78
C PRO A 158 7.60 -12.67 16.34
N ASP A 159 7.97 -13.27 17.47
CA ASP A 159 9.31 -13.16 18.00
C ASP A 159 10.34 -13.70 17.01
N VAL A 160 11.51 -13.06 16.98
CA VAL A 160 12.61 -13.52 16.15
C VAL A 160 13.19 -14.78 16.80
N TYR A 161 12.81 -15.93 16.27
CA TYR A 161 13.29 -17.21 16.74
C TYR A 161 14.75 -17.46 16.39
N LYS A 162 15.17 -17.04 15.17
CA LYS A 162 16.54 -17.15 14.68
C LYS A 162 16.84 -16.05 13.69
N SER A 163 17.96 -15.38 13.84
CA SER A 163 18.46 -14.42 12.85
C SER A 163 19.70 -14.99 12.17
N PHE A 164 19.79 -14.77 10.86
CA PHE A 164 21.00 -15.07 10.09
C PHE A 164 21.53 -13.74 9.56
N THR A 165 22.83 -13.54 9.69
CA THR A 165 23.51 -12.46 9.01
C THR A 165 24.26 -13.08 7.85
N GLU A 166 23.78 -12.85 6.65
CA GLU A 166 24.42 -13.33 5.43
C GLU A 166 24.41 -12.22 4.38
N ASN A 167 25.58 -11.93 3.84
CA ASN A 167 25.73 -10.98 2.76
C ASN A 167 25.52 -11.71 1.44
N LEU A 168 24.35 -11.57 0.85
CA LEU A 168 24.06 -12.11 -0.48
C LEU A 168 24.64 -11.15 -1.54
N PRO A 169 25.57 -11.62 -2.39
CA PRO A 169 26.00 -10.82 -3.52
C PRO A 169 24.84 -10.57 -4.46
N THR A 170 24.55 -9.33 -4.73
CA THR A 170 23.50 -8.92 -5.67
C THR A 170 24.05 -7.92 -6.68
N VAL A 171 23.40 -7.85 -7.81
CA VAL A 171 23.72 -6.86 -8.85
C VAL A 171 22.58 -5.86 -8.89
N VAL A 172 22.89 -4.59 -8.74
CA VAL A 172 21.93 -3.49 -8.81
C VAL A 172 22.36 -2.51 -9.89
N SER A 173 21.41 -1.80 -10.46
CA SER A 173 21.71 -0.70 -11.37
C SER A 173 21.99 0.56 -10.56
N ASP A 174 23.07 1.25 -10.85
CA ASP A 174 23.36 2.58 -10.31
C ASP A 174 22.50 3.66 -10.98
N ASP A 175 22.71 4.92 -10.61
CA ASP A 175 21.94 6.04 -11.16
C ASP A 175 22.25 6.34 -12.62
N GLU A 176 23.38 5.84 -13.13
CA GLU A 176 23.82 5.96 -14.52
C GLU A 176 23.37 4.75 -15.37
N GLY A 177 22.73 3.75 -14.76
CA GLY A 177 22.24 2.55 -15.42
C GLY A 177 23.28 1.41 -15.52
N ASN A 178 24.47 1.56 -14.92
CA ASN A 178 25.47 0.51 -14.91
C ASN A 178 25.13 -0.56 -13.86
N LEU A 179 25.47 -1.80 -14.16
CA LEU A 179 25.29 -2.91 -13.24
C LEU A 179 26.48 -2.94 -12.24
N VAL A 180 26.20 -2.66 -10.97
CA VAL A 180 27.19 -2.68 -9.89
C VAL A 180 26.88 -3.81 -8.93
N ARG A 181 27.95 -4.44 -8.41
CA ARG A 181 27.82 -5.44 -7.32
C ARG A 181 27.50 -4.73 -6.02
N SER A 182 26.50 -5.20 -5.32
CA SER A 182 26.14 -4.76 -3.97
C SER A 182 26.00 -5.98 -3.08
N SER A 183 26.11 -5.81 -1.78
CA SER A 183 25.78 -6.83 -0.78
C SER A 183 24.55 -6.42 0.00
N ARG A 184 23.65 -7.31 0.25
CA ARG A 184 22.48 -7.15 1.13
C ARG A 184 22.50 -8.22 2.21
#